data_4807dc856262e36611d568d755263dfd
#
_entry.id   4807dc856262e36611d568d755263dfd
#
_cell.length_a   1.000
_cell.length_b   1.000
_cell.length_c   1.000
_cell.angle_alpha   90.00
_cell.angle_beta   90.00
_cell.angle_gamma   90.00
#
_symmetry.space_group_name_H-M   'P 1'
#
loop_
_entity.id
_entity.type
_entity.pdbx_description
1 polymer ?
#
loop_
_entity_poly.entity_id
_entity_poly.type
_entity_poly.pdbx_seq_one_letter_code
_entity_poly.pdbx_strand_id
1 'polypeptide(L)'
;MKRLLLILILTFIFQTLTKADDISSITIEGISIGDSALDFFSKEDIEKNTFDFYKIKTFVPVQMNKFDFFNTYDAVDFNYKAEDKNFKIVSIDGVLLIRDPIKCEKKLDQIIIDITPILEGNHEIEKATIIHDSDPSGKSKIVEKQWILQNGDRVLVQCYNFDVNYNSANNNLSISIRTKEFHNFLRKIAYKDEA
;
A
#
# COMPACT_ATOMS: atom_id res chain seq x y z
N MET A 1 15.69 48.29 -41.89
CA MET A 1 16.16 47.24 -40.93
C MET A 1 15.10 47.08 -39.88
N LYS A 2 14.25 46.07 -40.04
CA LYS A 2 13.16 45.75 -39.10
C LYS A 2 13.71 44.88 -37.96
N ARG A 3 13.75 45.42 -36.75
CA ARG A 3 14.09 44.63 -35.54
C ARG A 3 12.93 43.73 -35.20
N LEU A 4 13.11 42.42 -35.37
CA LEU A 4 12.19 41.38 -34.94
C LEU A 4 12.37 41.24 -33.43
N LEU A 5 11.38 41.68 -32.67
CA LEU A 5 11.32 41.49 -31.22
C LEU A 5 10.82 40.08 -30.95
N LEU A 6 11.74 39.17 -30.62
CA LEU A 6 11.42 37.81 -30.24
C LEU A 6 10.92 37.82 -28.79
N ILE A 7 9.60 37.81 -28.60
CA ILE A 7 8.98 37.64 -27.27
C ILE A 7 9.06 36.17 -26.92
N LEU A 8 10.02 35.83 -26.07
CA LEU A 8 10.13 34.52 -25.46
C LEU A 8 9.06 34.42 -24.39
N ILE A 9 7.91 33.86 -24.74
CA ILE A 9 6.86 33.53 -23.76
C ILE A 9 7.37 32.33 -22.97
N LEU A 10 7.93 32.62 -21.78
CA LEU A 10 8.27 31.62 -20.78
C LEU A 10 6.96 31.10 -20.19
N THR A 11 6.40 30.05 -20.80
CA THR A 11 5.27 29.31 -20.19
C THR A 11 5.81 28.61 -18.95
N PHE A 12 5.66 29.24 -17.80
CA PHE A 12 5.73 28.56 -16.52
C PHE A 12 4.59 27.52 -16.50
N ILE A 13 4.93 26.29 -16.83
CA ILE A 13 4.06 25.17 -16.53
C ILE A 13 4.09 25.05 -15.00
N PHE A 14 3.12 25.68 -14.34
CA PHE A 14 2.78 25.34 -12.96
C PHE A 14 2.35 23.86 -13.00
N GLN A 15 3.26 22.96 -12.66
CA GLN A 15 2.88 21.62 -12.25
C GLN A 15 2.11 21.82 -10.94
N THR A 16 0.81 21.98 -11.05
CA THR A 16 -0.07 21.84 -9.91
C THR A 16 0.15 20.41 -9.42
N LEU A 17 0.76 20.28 -8.23
CA LEU A 17 0.71 19.01 -7.48
C LEU A 17 -0.77 18.67 -7.37
N THR A 18 -1.23 17.73 -8.20
CA THR A 18 -2.60 17.25 -8.11
C THR A 18 -2.71 16.53 -6.78
N LYS A 19 -3.52 17.08 -5.86
CA LYS A 19 -3.87 16.38 -4.63
C LYS A 19 -4.51 15.04 -5.00
N ALA A 20 -4.14 14.00 -4.30
CA ALA A 20 -4.80 12.71 -4.44
C ALA A 20 -6.15 12.79 -3.72
N ASP A 21 -7.20 13.19 -4.45
CA ASP A 21 -8.59 13.16 -3.95
C ASP A 21 -9.18 11.74 -4.00
N ASP A 22 -8.54 10.85 -4.77
CA ASP A 22 -8.92 9.45 -4.96
C ASP A 22 -7.68 8.56 -4.91
N ILE A 23 -7.76 7.45 -4.17
CA ILE A 23 -6.67 6.47 -4.06
C ILE A 23 -6.29 5.81 -5.39
N SER A 24 -7.17 5.81 -6.39
CA SER A 24 -6.86 5.28 -7.73
C SER A 24 -5.78 6.07 -8.47
N SER A 25 -5.49 7.31 -8.04
CA SER A 25 -4.40 8.11 -8.57
C SER A 25 -3.02 7.75 -8.00
N ILE A 26 -2.98 6.94 -6.94
CA ILE A 26 -1.74 6.50 -6.29
C ILE A 26 -1.41 5.09 -6.76
N THR A 27 -0.19 4.87 -7.24
CA THR A 27 0.23 3.58 -7.81
C THR A 27 1.37 2.94 -7.04
N ILE A 28 1.39 1.61 -7.01
CA ILE A 28 2.51 0.77 -6.59
C ILE A 28 2.97 -0.01 -7.84
N GLU A 29 4.19 0.22 -8.30
CA GLU A 29 4.74 -0.34 -9.56
C GLU A 29 3.83 -0.11 -10.78
N GLY A 30 3.10 1.01 -10.81
CA GLY A 30 2.15 1.34 -11.88
C GLY A 30 0.77 0.70 -11.73
N ILE A 31 0.52 -0.04 -10.66
CA ILE A 31 -0.74 -0.72 -10.37
C ILE A 31 -1.56 0.12 -9.38
N SER A 32 -2.86 0.29 -9.63
CA SER A 32 -3.78 1.09 -8.83
C SER A 32 -4.91 0.26 -8.21
N ILE A 33 -5.52 0.83 -7.19
CA ILE A 33 -6.82 0.35 -6.70
C ILE A 33 -7.86 0.48 -7.82
N GLY A 34 -8.60 -0.60 -8.05
CA GLY A 34 -9.64 -0.67 -9.07
C GLY A 34 -9.20 -1.27 -10.39
N ASP A 35 -7.89 -1.40 -10.63
CA ASP A 35 -7.37 -2.12 -11.78
C ASP A 35 -7.71 -3.62 -11.69
N SER A 36 -7.76 -4.28 -12.84
CA SER A 36 -7.76 -5.73 -12.90
C SER A 36 -6.34 -6.26 -12.73
N ALA A 37 -6.11 -7.15 -11.78
CA ALA A 37 -4.80 -7.79 -11.65
C ALA A 37 -4.38 -8.56 -12.92
N LEU A 38 -5.35 -8.94 -13.78
CA LEU A 38 -5.08 -9.60 -15.08
C LEU A 38 -4.41 -8.68 -16.11
N ASP A 39 -4.43 -7.36 -15.90
CA ASP A 39 -3.74 -6.41 -16.78
C ASP A 39 -2.21 -6.44 -16.57
N PHE A 40 -1.75 -7.01 -15.44
CA PHE A 40 -0.35 -7.04 -15.02
C PHE A 40 0.20 -8.47 -14.86
N PHE A 41 -0.64 -9.41 -14.46
CA PHE A 41 -0.26 -10.78 -14.11
C PHE A 41 -1.12 -11.80 -14.87
N SER A 42 -0.54 -12.95 -15.20
CA SER A 42 -1.35 -14.06 -15.72
C SER A 42 -2.28 -14.60 -14.62
N LYS A 43 -3.41 -15.16 -15.02
CA LYS A 43 -4.33 -15.81 -14.08
C LYS A 43 -3.64 -16.93 -13.29
N GLU A 44 -2.77 -17.69 -13.96
CA GLU A 44 -1.99 -18.77 -13.35
C GLU A 44 -1.06 -18.23 -12.25
N ASP A 45 -0.38 -17.10 -12.51
CA ASP A 45 0.47 -16.46 -11.50
C ASP A 45 -0.34 -15.99 -10.30
N ILE A 46 -1.51 -15.38 -10.53
CA ILE A 46 -2.39 -14.94 -9.44
C ILE A 46 -2.81 -16.13 -8.57
N GLU A 47 -3.34 -17.19 -9.19
CA GLU A 47 -3.83 -18.38 -8.49
C GLU A 47 -2.69 -19.09 -7.73
N LYS A 48 -1.52 -19.22 -8.32
CA LYS A 48 -0.34 -19.84 -7.71
C LYS A 48 0.20 -19.08 -6.51
N ASN A 49 0.09 -17.74 -6.52
CA ASN A 49 0.60 -16.86 -5.48
C ASN A 49 -0.49 -16.43 -4.47
N THR A 50 -1.68 -17.00 -4.59
CA THR A 50 -2.74 -16.87 -3.59
C THR A 50 -2.41 -17.72 -2.36
N PHE A 51 -2.70 -17.19 -1.17
CA PHE A 51 -2.47 -17.93 0.08
C PHE A 51 -3.64 -17.80 1.04
N ASP A 52 -3.76 -18.77 1.94
CA ASP A 52 -4.84 -18.86 2.90
C ASP A 52 -4.49 -18.11 4.18
N PHE A 53 -4.87 -16.86 4.26
CA PHE A 53 -4.52 -15.98 5.38
C PHE A 53 -5.72 -15.61 6.25
N TYR A 54 -6.84 -15.23 5.63
CA TYR A 54 -8.01 -14.80 6.39
C TYR A 54 -8.89 -15.99 6.79
N LYS A 55 -9.38 -16.01 8.02
CA LYS A 55 -10.37 -17.02 8.47
C LYS A 55 -11.66 -16.92 7.65
N ILE A 56 -12.12 -15.71 7.38
CA ILE A 56 -13.32 -15.45 6.56
C ILE A 56 -12.88 -15.06 5.15
N LYS A 57 -13.35 -15.79 4.14
CA LYS A 57 -12.86 -15.76 2.76
C LYS A 57 -13.57 -14.71 1.88
N THR A 58 -13.91 -13.55 2.41
CA THR A 58 -14.47 -12.44 1.62
C THR A 58 -13.47 -11.88 0.62
N PHE A 59 -12.21 -11.81 1.01
CA PHE A 59 -11.12 -11.34 0.17
C PHE A 59 -10.02 -12.40 0.06
N VAL A 60 -9.33 -12.37 -1.07
CA VAL A 60 -8.24 -13.29 -1.40
C VAL A 60 -6.93 -12.52 -1.43
N PRO A 61 -5.97 -12.86 -0.58
CA PRO A 61 -4.64 -12.27 -0.58
C PRO A 61 -3.74 -12.95 -1.61
N VAL A 62 -2.96 -12.14 -2.33
CA VAL A 62 -1.97 -12.58 -3.32
C VAL A 62 -0.66 -11.88 -3.03
N GLN A 63 0.46 -12.61 -3.07
CA GLN A 63 1.80 -12.05 -2.91
C GLN A 63 2.64 -12.29 -4.15
N MET A 64 2.94 -11.25 -4.88
CA MET A 64 3.79 -11.30 -6.07
C MET A 64 5.23 -10.93 -5.72
N ASN A 65 6.13 -11.90 -5.84
CA ASN A 65 7.54 -11.71 -5.56
C ASN A 65 8.35 -11.66 -6.87
N LYS A 66 9.23 -10.66 -7.00
CA LYS A 66 10.28 -10.59 -8.05
C LYS A 66 9.75 -10.69 -9.48
N PHE A 67 8.81 -9.84 -9.84
CA PHE A 67 8.45 -9.67 -11.25
C PHE A 67 9.40 -8.69 -11.94
N ASP A 68 9.71 -8.92 -13.21
CA ASP A 68 10.72 -8.15 -13.97
C ASP A 68 10.41 -6.64 -14.07
N PHE A 69 9.13 -6.26 -13.95
CA PHE A 69 8.72 -4.87 -13.99
C PHE A 69 8.71 -4.17 -12.62
N PHE A 70 9.00 -4.88 -11.52
CA PHE A 70 9.15 -4.26 -10.20
C PHE A 70 10.49 -3.54 -10.13
N ASN A 71 10.45 -2.21 -9.99
CA ASN A 71 11.64 -1.36 -9.98
C ASN A 71 12.00 -0.88 -8.58
N THR A 72 11.00 -0.81 -7.70
CA THR A 72 11.14 -0.20 -6.37
C THR A 72 10.99 -1.21 -5.26
N TYR A 73 10.02 -2.13 -5.37
CA TYR A 73 9.64 -3.03 -4.29
C TYR A 73 10.15 -4.45 -4.50
N ASP A 74 10.48 -5.13 -3.40
CA ASP A 74 10.89 -6.54 -3.40
C ASP A 74 9.70 -7.47 -3.65
N ALA A 75 8.49 -7.04 -3.25
CA ALA A 75 7.23 -7.72 -3.52
C ALA A 75 6.08 -6.72 -3.63
N VAL A 76 5.03 -7.13 -4.32
CA VAL A 76 3.74 -6.44 -4.34
C VAL A 76 2.68 -7.42 -3.86
N ASP A 77 2.01 -7.06 -2.77
CA ASP A 77 0.89 -7.81 -2.24
C ASP A 77 -0.41 -7.11 -2.63
N PHE A 78 -1.45 -7.85 -2.99
CA PHE A 78 -2.75 -7.25 -3.24
C PHE A 78 -3.89 -8.16 -2.80
N ASN A 79 -5.07 -7.58 -2.67
CA ASN A 79 -6.28 -8.31 -2.34
C ASN A 79 -7.38 -8.00 -3.35
N TYR A 80 -8.18 -9.01 -3.68
CA TYR A 80 -9.40 -8.91 -4.47
C TYR A 80 -10.56 -9.63 -3.78
N LYS A 81 -11.82 -9.38 -4.19
CA LYS A 81 -12.98 -10.11 -3.64
C LYS A 81 -13.02 -11.53 -4.18
N ALA A 82 -13.26 -12.51 -3.32
CA ALA A 82 -13.25 -13.94 -3.68
C ALA A 82 -14.20 -14.32 -4.83
N GLU A 83 -15.31 -13.60 -4.97
CA GLU A 83 -16.31 -13.81 -6.03
C GLU A 83 -16.01 -13.04 -7.33
N ASP A 84 -15.02 -12.14 -7.31
CA ASP A 84 -14.71 -11.28 -8.45
C ASP A 84 -13.81 -11.99 -9.46
N LYS A 85 -14.37 -12.36 -10.61
CA LYS A 85 -13.68 -13.03 -11.71
C LYS A 85 -12.74 -12.11 -12.50
N ASN A 86 -12.84 -10.80 -12.31
CA ASN A 86 -11.97 -9.82 -12.93
C ASN A 86 -10.74 -9.50 -12.05
N PHE A 87 -10.64 -10.10 -10.86
CA PHE A 87 -9.55 -9.88 -9.91
C PHE A 87 -9.31 -8.40 -9.64
N LYS A 88 -10.39 -7.63 -9.42
CA LYS A 88 -10.31 -6.20 -9.20
C LYS A 88 -9.62 -5.90 -7.87
N ILE A 89 -8.53 -5.14 -7.92
CA ILE A 89 -7.69 -4.82 -6.77
C ILE A 89 -8.43 -3.87 -5.82
N VAL A 90 -8.57 -4.28 -4.55
CA VAL A 90 -9.20 -3.49 -3.48
C VAL A 90 -8.21 -3.04 -2.41
N SER A 91 -7.03 -3.64 -2.39
CA SER A 91 -5.88 -3.25 -1.58
C SER A 91 -4.62 -3.63 -2.32
N ILE A 92 -3.60 -2.79 -2.22
CA ILE A 92 -2.28 -3.04 -2.77
C ILE A 92 -1.22 -2.56 -1.80
N ASP A 93 -0.18 -3.36 -1.62
CA ASP A 93 0.95 -3.08 -0.73
C ASP A 93 2.26 -3.25 -1.49
N GLY A 94 3.11 -2.22 -1.47
CA GLY A 94 4.50 -2.32 -1.93
C GLY A 94 5.41 -2.66 -0.75
N VAL A 95 6.11 -3.79 -0.81
CA VAL A 95 6.90 -4.33 0.29
C VAL A 95 8.40 -4.18 0.03
N LEU A 96 9.13 -3.62 0.99
CA LEU A 96 10.59 -3.55 1.03
C LEU A 96 11.11 -4.41 2.18
N LEU A 97 12.00 -5.36 1.89
CA LEU A 97 12.57 -6.29 2.89
C LEU A 97 13.66 -5.61 3.71
N ILE A 98 13.28 -4.73 4.63
CA ILE A 98 14.19 -4.04 5.55
C ILE A 98 14.14 -4.72 6.91
N ARG A 99 15.09 -5.62 7.17
CA ARG A 99 15.11 -6.45 8.39
C ARG A 99 15.49 -5.68 9.66
N ASP A 100 16.27 -4.62 9.54
CA ASP A 100 16.73 -3.79 10.66
C ASP A 100 15.64 -2.77 11.03
N PRO A 101 15.07 -2.82 12.25
CA PRO A 101 13.98 -1.92 12.66
C PRO A 101 14.36 -0.44 12.58
N ILE A 102 15.60 -0.08 12.95
CA ILE A 102 16.06 1.31 12.93
C ILE A 102 16.15 1.83 11.49
N LYS A 103 16.67 1.00 10.57
CA LYS A 103 16.72 1.36 9.15
C LYS A 103 15.30 1.45 8.55
N CYS A 104 14.40 0.57 8.97
CA CYS A 104 13.00 0.59 8.54
C CYS A 104 12.35 1.90 8.95
N GLU A 105 12.44 2.29 10.22
CA GLU A 105 11.84 3.53 10.71
C GLU A 105 12.44 4.78 10.03
N LYS A 106 13.75 4.80 9.81
CA LYS A 106 14.40 5.89 9.07
C LYS A 106 13.87 6.01 7.63
N LYS A 107 13.66 4.87 6.96
CA LYS A 107 13.08 4.85 5.60
C LYS A 107 11.61 5.25 5.62
N LEU A 108 10.85 4.80 6.63
CA LEU A 108 9.47 5.20 6.86
C LEU A 108 9.35 6.73 7.01
N ASP A 109 10.20 7.35 7.83
CA ASP A 109 10.20 8.81 8.04
C ASP A 109 10.49 9.56 6.73
N GLN A 110 11.42 9.05 5.90
CA GLN A 110 11.70 9.64 4.59
C GLN A 110 10.47 9.55 3.68
N ILE A 111 9.83 8.40 3.59
CA ILE A 111 8.63 8.20 2.78
C ILE A 111 7.48 9.11 3.24
N ILE A 112 7.30 9.26 4.56
CA ILE A 112 6.30 10.18 5.11
C ILE A 112 6.52 11.60 4.59
N ILE A 113 7.77 12.09 4.61
CA ILE A 113 8.12 13.41 4.09
C ILE A 113 7.77 13.53 2.60
N ASP A 114 8.09 12.49 1.82
CA ASP A 114 7.91 12.50 0.37
C ASP A 114 6.42 12.46 -0.05
N ILE A 115 5.57 11.73 0.69
CA ILE A 115 4.16 11.53 0.31
C ILE A 115 3.18 12.50 0.99
N THR A 116 3.56 13.12 2.11
CA THR A 116 2.68 14.08 2.84
C THR A 116 2.15 15.19 1.92
N PRO A 117 2.96 15.84 1.06
CA PRO A 117 2.46 16.90 0.17
C PRO A 117 1.40 16.39 -0.84
N ILE A 118 1.47 15.12 -1.25
CA ILE A 118 0.53 14.49 -2.18
C ILE A 118 -0.83 14.24 -1.48
N LEU A 119 -0.77 13.93 -0.19
CA LEU A 119 -1.92 13.58 0.65
C LEU A 119 -2.44 14.77 1.48
N GLU A 120 -1.92 15.97 1.25
CA GLU A 120 -2.31 17.18 1.97
C GLU A 120 -3.82 17.44 1.89
N GLY A 121 -4.43 17.78 3.03
CA GLY A 121 -5.87 18.03 3.16
C GLY A 121 -6.70 16.80 3.49
N ASN A 122 -6.10 15.61 3.54
CA ASN A 122 -6.73 14.41 4.08
C ASN A 122 -6.52 14.34 5.61
N HIS A 123 -7.36 13.53 6.28
CA HIS A 123 -7.21 13.33 7.72
C HIS A 123 -5.97 12.48 8.02
N GLU A 124 -5.02 13.06 8.75
CA GLU A 124 -3.82 12.36 9.19
C GLU A 124 -4.01 11.73 10.55
N ILE A 125 -3.54 10.47 10.70
CA ILE A 125 -3.35 9.84 12.00
C ILE A 125 -1.86 9.87 12.30
N GLU A 126 -1.49 10.43 13.45
CA GLU A 126 -0.10 10.59 13.84
C GLU A 126 0.66 9.26 13.88
N LYS A 127 1.97 9.34 13.63
CA LYS A 127 2.85 8.17 13.71
C LYS A 127 2.76 7.54 15.10
N ALA A 128 2.47 6.25 15.14
CA ALA A 128 2.31 5.48 16.37
C ALA A 128 2.97 4.11 16.26
N THR A 129 3.27 3.52 17.42
CA THR A 129 3.66 2.11 17.52
C THR A 129 2.48 1.33 18.10
N ILE A 130 2.03 0.33 17.37
CA ILE A 130 0.93 -0.56 17.78
C ILE A 130 1.41 -2.01 17.89
N ILE A 131 0.70 -2.82 18.64
CA ILE A 131 0.91 -4.26 18.70
C ILE A 131 0.29 -4.89 17.45
N HIS A 132 0.96 -5.88 16.88
CA HIS A 132 0.46 -6.63 15.73
C HIS A 132 -0.71 -7.52 16.17
N ASP A 133 -1.91 -7.28 15.65
CA ASP A 133 -3.15 -7.93 16.10
C ASP A 133 -3.13 -9.46 15.99
N SER A 134 -2.38 -10.04 15.05
CA SER A 134 -2.28 -11.49 14.85
C SER A 134 -1.20 -12.17 15.70
N ASP A 135 -0.37 -11.42 16.44
CA ASP A 135 0.63 -12.01 17.34
C ASP A 135 0.09 -12.12 18.76
N PRO A 136 -0.33 -13.33 19.21
CA PRO A 136 -0.87 -13.52 20.53
C PRO A 136 0.13 -13.26 21.66
N SER A 137 1.43 -13.24 21.36
CA SER A 137 2.48 -12.92 22.35
C SER A 137 2.54 -11.42 22.67
N GLY A 138 1.99 -10.55 21.81
CA GLY A 138 2.03 -9.10 21.92
C GLY A 138 3.43 -8.48 21.74
N LYS A 139 4.39 -9.26 21.23
CA LYS A 139 5.79 -8.80 21.07
C LYS A 139 6.04 -8.21 19.70
N SER A 140 5.34 -8.67 18.66
CA SER A 140 5.42 -8.08 17.33
C SER A 140 4.78 -6.70 17.31
N LYS A 141 5.46 -5.74 16.69
CA LYS A 141 5.06 -4.33 16.67
C LYS A 141 5.01 -3.81 15.25
N ILE A 142 4.15 -2.82 15.04
CA ILE A 142 4.07 -2.06 13.81
C ILE A 142 4.27 -0.60 14.16
N VAL A 143 5.25 0.05 13.52
CA VAL A 143 5.35 1.52 13.53
C VAL A 143 4.65 2.02 12.28
N GLU A 144 3.58 2.80 12.42
CA GLU A 144 2.78 3.23 11.28
C GLU A 144 2.45 4.73 11.28
N LYS A 145 2.30 5.29 10.09
CA LYS A 145 1.64 6.55 9.77
C LYS A 145 0.54 6.27 8.77
N GLN A 146 -0.62 6.92 8.90
CA GLN A 146 -1.70 6.74 7.95
C GLN A 146 -2.43 8.04 7.63
N TRP A 147 -3.01 8.08 6.43
CA TRP A 147 -3.91 9.13 5.94
C TRP A 147 -5.24 8.48 5.58
N ILE A 148 -6.32 9.17 5.94
CA ILE A 148 -7.69 8.76 5.62
C ILE A 148 -8.23 9.78 4.63
N LEU A 149 -8.55 9.33 3.42
CA LEU A 149 -9.14 10.14 2.37
C LEU A 149 -10.61 10.45 2.69
N GLN A 150 -11.19 11.44 2.02
CA GLN A 150 -12.57 11.91 2.27
C GLN A 150 -13.61 10.79 2.14
N ASN A 151 -13.42 9.84 1.21
CA ASN A 151 -14.28 8.66 1.02
C ASN A 151 -14.04 7.56 2.09
N GLY A 152 -13.02 7.72 2.94
CA GLY A 152 -12.63 6.78 3.99
C GLY A 152 -11.61 5.71 3.56
N ASP A 153 -11.12 5.77 2.32
CA ASP A 153 -9.99 4.97 1.88
C ASP A 153 -8.72 5.38 2.61
N ARG A 154 -7.67 4.56 2.56
CA ARG A 154 -6.48 4.79 3.38
C ARG A 154 -5.20 4.57 2.61
N VAL A 155 -4.23 5.41 2.96
CA VAL A 155 -2.80 5.21 2.64
C VAL A 155 -2.06 5.04 3.95
N LEU A 156 -1.24 3.99 4.05
CA LEU A 156 -0.46 3.67 5.24
C LEU A 156 1.01 3.46 4.86
N VAL A 157 1.90 3.88 5.74
CA VAL A 157 3.32 3.49 5.68
C VAL A 157 3.62 2.80 6.99
N GLN A 158 4.12 1.56 6.93
CA GLN A 158 4.21 0.68 8.08
C GLN A 158 5.56 -0.02 8.11
N CYS A 159 6.23 -0.01 9.27
CA CYS A 159 7.35 -0.89 9.56
C CYS A 159 6.86 -2.03 10.45
N TYR A 160 6.94 -3.25 9.95
CA TYR A 160 6.65 -4.46 10.69
C TYR A 160 7.92 -4.96 11.38
N ASN A 161 7.85 -5.13 12.68
CA ASN A 161 8.91 -5.69 13.52
C ASN A 161 8.35 -6.92 14.24
N PHE A 162 8.54 -8.08 13.64
CA PHE A 162 8.02 -9.34 14.14
C PHE A 162 8.93 -9.92 15.23
N ASP A 163 8.33 -10.52 16.26
CA ASP A 163 9.06 -11.35 17.23
C ASP A 163 9.71 -12.55 16.52
N VAL A 164 10.92 -12.89 16.88
CA VAL A 164 11.70 -13.97 16.24
C VAL A 164 11.02 -15.35 16.34
N ASN A 165 10.09 -15.51 17.26
CA ASN A 165 9.31 -16.74 17.45
C ASN A 165 7.94 -16.68 16.73
N TYR A 166 7.61 -15.54 16.10
CA TYR A 166 6.37 -15.36 15.39
C TYR A 166 6.53 -15.77 13.92
N ASN A 167 6.07 -16.97 13.63
CA ASN A 167 5.68 -17.47 12.29
C ASN A 167 6.65 -17.13 11.12
N SER A 168 7.92 -17.29 11.20
CA SER A 168 8.92 -17.08 10.12
C SER A 168 8.76 -15.76 9.29
N ALA A 169 7.91 -14.83 9.72
CA ALA A 169 7.72 -13.56 9.06
C ALA A 169 8.98 -12.71 9.14
N ASN A 170 9.33 -12.03 8.05
CA ASN A 170 10.46 -11.13 8.02
C ASN A 170 10.03 -9.71 8.31
N ASN A 171 10.83 -8.98 9.09
CA ASN A 171 10.68 -7.54 9.22
C ASN A 171 10.71 -6.89 7.83
N ASN A 172 9.81 -5.95 7.62
CA ASN A 172 9.68 -5.27 6.34
C ASN A 172 9.11 -3.86 6.52
N LEU A 173 9.22 -3.06 5.47
CA LEU A 173 8.48 -1.82 5.30
C LEU A 173 7.41 -2.06 4.24
N SER A 174 6.19 -1.63 4.51
CA SER A 174 5.09 -1.66 3.55
C SER A 174 4.51 -0.27 3.34
N ILE A 175 4.20 0.05 2.09
CA ILE A 175 3.32 1.16 1.71
C ILE A 175 2.02 0.54 1.23
N SER A 176 0.94 0.79 1.95
CA SER A 176 -0.37 0.19 1.73
C SER A 176 -1.37 1.20 1.23
N ILE A 177 -2.11 0.86 0.19
CA ILE A 177 -3.27 1.61 -0.30
C ILE A 177 -4.48 0.69 -0.16
N ARG A 178 -5.52 1.13 0.54
CA ARG A 178 -6.65 0.27 0.92
C ARG A 178 -7.97 0.98 0.75
N THR A 179 -8.92 0.30 0.12
CA THR A 179 -10.31 0.77 0.15
C THR A 179 -10.86 0.74 1.59
N LYS A 180 -11.79 1.63 1.89
CA LYS A 180 -12.54 1.65 3.16
C LYS A 180 -13.16 0.29 3.48
N GLU A 181 -13.72 -0.38 2.46
CA GLU A 181 -14.35 -1.69 2.60
C GLU A 181 -13.35 -2.73 3.10
N PHE A 182 -12.19 -2.84 2.42
CA PHE A 182 -11.16 -3.79 2.80
C PHE A 182 -10.55 -3.48 4.18
N HIS A 183 -10.29 -2.20 4.48
CA HIS A 183 -9.82 -1.80 5.80
C HIS A 183 -10.80 -2.20 6.91
N ASN A 184 -12.10 -1.98 6.69
CA ASN A 184 -13.12 -2.38 7.67
C ASN A 184 -13.20 -3.90 7.83
N PHE A 185 -13.02 -4.67 6.74
CA PHE A 185 -12.92 -6.12 6.82
C PHE A 185 -11.77 -6.55 7.72
N LEU A 186 -10.55 -6.03 7.51
CA LEU A 186 -9.39 -6.35 8.34
C LEU A 186 -9.65 -6.07 9.83
N ARG A 187 -10.19 -4.90 10.15
CA ARG A 187 -10.39 -4.45 11.54
C ARG A 187 -11.52 -5.17 12.27
N LYS A 188 -12.53 -5.66 11.58
CA LYS A 188 -13.78 -6.13 12.22
C LYS A 188 -14.08 -7.61 11.99
N ILE A 189 -13.57 -8.21 10.93
CA ILE A 189 -14.06 -9.47 10.40
C ILE A 189 -12.94 -10.49 10.16
N ALA A 190 -11.85 -10.09 9.52
CA ALA A 190 -10.84 -10.97 8.90
C ALA A 190 -10.34 -12.14 9.78
N TYR A 191 -10.24 -11.90 11.08
CA TYR A 191 -9.64 -12.84 12.04
C TYR A 191 -10.66 -13.41 13.04
N LYS A 192 -11.94 -13.08 12.89
CA LYS A 192 -12.98 -13.67 13.74
C LYS A 192 -13.20 -15.12 13.35
N ASP A 193 -13.41 -15.97 14.37
CA ASP A 193 -13.89 -17.32 14.14
C ASP A 193 -15.34 -17.24 13.63
N GLU A 194 -15.69 -18.09 12.65
CA GLU A 194 -17.07 -18.28 12.25
C GLU A 194 -17.81 -18.85 13.48
N ALA A 195 -18.83 -18.14 13.94
CA ALA A 195 -19.64 -18.53 15.08
C ALA A 195 -20.63 -19.61 14.69
#